data_095305c46d7088b7d881cb4a63d3fe26
#
_entry.id   095305c46d7088b7d881cb4a63d3fe26
#
_cell.length_a   1.000
_cell.length_b   1.000
_cell.length_c   1.000
_cell.angle_alpha   90.00
_cell.angle_beta   90.00
_cell.angle_gamma   90.00
#
_symmetry.space_group_name_H-M   'P 1'
#
loop_
_entity.id
_entity.type
_entity.pdbx_description
1 polymer ?
#
loop_
_entity_poly.entity_id
_entity_poly.type
_entity_poly.pdbx_seq_one_letter_code
_entity_poly.pdbx_strand_id
1 'polypeptide(L)'
;MTSTPLPLLYSYRRCPYAMRARMALLVAGIAFDAHDIVLRDKPAAMLALSPKGTVPVLVLPDGTVLEQSLDIMQWAWHQHDPAGWWARAQSADNQALLAVCDGAFKHQLDRYKYPERFDDVEHRAQPRDAAVEALLAPLDAQLQRHGQLGGETPCATDLAVFPFVRQFAAVEPGWFASLPLPALQAWLAGWLAHPLFETAMAKLPSGQTVRFAAW
;
A
#
# COMPACT_ATOMS: atom_id res chain seq x y z
N MET A 1 16.49 -28.08 -16.28
CA MET A 1 15.72 -27.76 -15.09
C MET A 1 14.67 -26.72 -15.49
N THR A 2 13.40 -27.08 -15.61
CA THR A 2 12.33 -26.14 -15.89
C THR A 2 12.14 -25.28 -14.63
N SER A 3 12.45 -23.99 -14.70
CA SER A 3 12.18 -23.08 -13.59
C SER A 3 10.69 -23.03 -13.35
N THR A 4 10.25 -23.25 -12.10
CA THR A 4 8.85 -23.08 -11.72
C THR A 4 8.43 -21.65 -12.12
N PRO A 5 7.31 -21.48 -12.83
CA PRO A 5 6.83 -20.15 -13.18
C PRO A 5 6.56 -19.34 -11.91
N LEU A 6 6.91 -18.05 -11.92
CA LEU A 6 6.66 -17.15 -10.81
C LEU A 6 5.31 -16.45 -10.96
N PRO A 7 4.71 -15.96 -9.86
CA PRO A 7 3.58 -15.05 -9.94
C PRO A 7 3.93 -13.79 -10.76
N LEU A 8 3.01 -13.30 -11.59
CA LEU A 8 3.15 -12.07 -12.36
C LEU A 8 2.29 -10.96 -11.74
N LEU A 9 2.94 -9.88 -11.29
CA LEU A 9 2.30 -8.72 -10.70
C LEU A 9 2.24 -7.57 -11.73
N TYR A 10 1.06 -7.23 -12.22
CA TYR A 10 0.83 -5.95 -12.88
C TYR A 10 0.73 -4.85 -11.82
N SER A 11 1.57 -3.84 -11.97
CA SER A 11 1.81 -2.85 -10.93
C SER A 11 1.97 -1.46 -11.54
N TYR A 12 1.80 -0.43 -10.72
CA TYR A 12 2.23 0.93 -11.02
C TYR A 12 2.98 1.48 -9.81
N ARG A 13 4.22 1.89 -10.02
CA ARG A 13 5.18 2.22 -8.94
C ARG A 13 4.59 3.15 -7.88
N ARG A 14 3.86 4.19 -8.28
CA ARG A 14 3.31 5.21 -7.37
C ARG A 14 1.91 4.91 -6.82
N CYS A 15 1.29 3.82 -7.23
CA CYS A 15 -0.02 3.41 -6.72
C CYS A 15 0.11 2.85 -5.30
N PRO A 16 -0.59 3.40 -4.29
CA PRO A 16 -0.49 2.90 -2.90
C PRO A 16 -0.97 1.46 -2.76
N TYR A 17 -2.02 1.06 -3.49
CA TYR A 17 -2.48 -0.33 -3.50
C TYR A 17 -1.44 -1.28 -4.10
N ALA A 18 -0.75 -0.87 -5.17
CA ALA A 18 0.33 -1.68 -5.75
C ALA A 18 1.58 -1.72 -4.85
N MET A 19 1.84 -0.67 -4.06
CA MET A 19 2.88 -0.69 -3.03
C MET A 19 2.59 -1.73 -1.95
N ARG A 20 1.35 -1.81 -1.44
CA ARG A 20 0.92 -2.86 -0.52
C ARG A 20 1.29 -4.25 -1.03
N ALA A 21 0.87 -4.56 -2.25
CA ALA A 21 1.11 -5.86 -2.86
C ALA A 21 2.61 -6.17 -2.98
N ARG A 22 3.41 -5.22 -3.49
CA ARG A 22 4.86 -5.42 -3.61
C ARG A 22 5.53 -5.66 -2.27
N MET A 23 5.22 -4.82 -1.27
CA MET A 23 5.82 -4.92 0.06
C MET A 23 5.44 -6.24 0.74
N ALA A 24 4.18 -6.67 0.60
CA ALA A 24 3.72 -7.93 1.18
C ALA A 24 4.43 -9.14 0.55
N LEU A 25 4.52 -9.19 -0.79
CA LEU A 25 5.22 -10.26 -1.50
C LEU A 25 6.69 -10.34 -1.09
N LEU A 26 7.35 -9.18 -0.95
CA LEU A 26 8.75 -9.11 -0.52
C LEU A 26 8.91 -9.62 0.91
N VAL A 27 8.11 -9.15 1.87
CA VAL A 27 8.19 -9.58 3.28
C VAL A 27 7.88 -11.06 3.44
N ALA A 28 6.94 -11.60 2.65
CA ALA A 28 6.66 -13.02 2.63
C ALA A 28 7.76 -13.85 1.93
N GLY A 29 8.84 -13.24 1.46
CA GLY A 29 9.93 -13.93 0.78
C GLY A 29 9.53 -14.56 -0.56
N ILE A 30 8.50 -14.04 -1.21
CA ILE A 30 8.00 -14.56 -2.48
C ILE A 30 8.70 -13.85 -3.63
N ALA A 31 9.42 -14.61 -4.45
CA ALA A 31 9.92 -14.10 -5.72
C ALA A 31 8.76 -13.96 -6.72
N PHE A 32 8.72 -12.87 -7.48
CA PHE A 32 7.68 -12.58 -8.47
C PHE A 32 8.22 -11.78 -9.64
N ASP A 33 7.56 -11.88 -10.77
CA ASP A 33 7.81 -11.03 -11.92
C ASP A 33 6.88 -9.81 -11.84
N ALA A 34 7.40 -8.59 -11.93
CA ALA A 34 6.63 -7.35 -11.87
C ALA A 34 6.62 -6.66 -13.25
N HIS A 35 5.43 -6.32 -13.72
CA HIS A 35 5.21 -5.51 -14.91
C HIS A 35 4.70 -4.12 -14.51
N ASP A 36 5.56 -3.09 -14.65
CA ASP A 36 5.15 -1.71 -14.32
C ASP A 36 4.39 -1.12 -15.51
N ILE A 37 3.07 -0.95 -15.35
CA ILE A 37 2.18 -0.53 -16.44
C ILE A 37 2.32 0.95 -16.78
N VAL A 38 2.00 1.28 -18.01
CA VAL A 38 1.73 2.65 -18.44
C VAL A 38 0.23 2.92 -18.31
N LEU A 39 -0.19 3.87 -17.45
CA LEU A 39 -1.60 4.12 -17.16
C LEU A 39 -2.45 4.50 -18.37
N ARG A 40 -1.83 5.12 -19.39
CA ARG A 40 -2.49 5.53 -20.64
C ARG A 40 -2.53 4.41 -21.68
N ASP A 41 -1.71 3.37 -21.49
CA ASP A 41 -1.55 2.25 -22.43
C ASP A 41 -1.43 0.97 -21.60
N LYS A 42 -2.57 0.50 -21.11
CA LYS A 42 -2.62 -0.70 -20.26
C LYS A 42 -2.47 -1.96 -21.11
N PRO A 43 -1.67 -2.94 -20.67
CA PRO A 43 -1.49 -4.19 -21.40
C PRO A 43 -2.82 -4.90 -21.68
N ALA A 44 -3.07 -5.30 -22.92
CA ALA A 44 -4.28 -6.04 -23.30
C ALA A 44 -4.43 -7.35 -22.49
N ALA A 45 -3.31 -8.03 -22.23
CA ALA A 45 -3.28 -9.23 -21.39
C ALA A 45 -3.79 -8.94 -19.96
N MET A 46 -3.40 -7.81 -19.36
CA MET A 46 -3.92 -7.39 -18.05
C MET A 46 -5.42 -7.12 -18.09
N LEU A 47 -5.90 -6.41 -19.15
CA LEU A 47 -7.31 -6.07 -19.28
C LEU A 47 -8.19 -7.30 -19.53
N ALA A 48 -7.68 -8.33 -20.21
CA ALA A 48 -8.36 -9.61 -20.37
C ALA A 48 -8.52 -10.37 -19.04
N LEU A 49 -7.55 -10.26 -18.14
CA LEU A 49 -7.56 -10.91 -16.81
C LEU A 49 -8.35 -10.11 -15.76
N SER A 50 -8.32 -8.77 -15.88
CA SER A 50 -8.96 -7.84 -14.95
C SER A 50 -9.59 -6.67 -15.71
N PRO A 51 -10.85 -6.82 -16.19
CA PRO A 51 -11.53 -5.82 -17.01
C PRO A 51 -11.72 -4.46 -16.33
N LYS A 52 -11.70 -4.40 -14.99
CA LYS A 52 -11.75 -3.12 -14.25
C LYS A 52 -10.52 -2.24 -14.53
N GLY A 53 -9.41 -2.80 -15.04
CA GLY A 53 -8.24 -2.07 -15.50
C GLY A 53 -7.50 -1.30 -14.39
N THR A 54 -7.62 -1.72 -13.14
CA THR A 54 -6.90 -1.13 -12.00
C THR A 54 -5.72 -2.00 -11.59
N VAL A 55 -4.75 -1.45 -10.88
CA VAL A 55 -3.63 -2.17 -10.28
C VAL A 55 -3.66 -2.09 -8.76
N PRO A 56 -3.17 -3.14 -8.05
CA PRO A 56 -2.45 -4.30 -8.55
C PRO A 56 -3.35 -5.38 -9.14
N VAL A 57 -2.77 -6.23 -10.01
CA VAL A 57 -3.33 -7.52 -10.42
C VAL A 57 -2.22 -8.54 -10.31
N LEU A 58 -2.41 -9.60 -9.51
CA LEU A 58 -1.47 -10.70 -9.38
C LEU A 58 -2.03 -11.94 -10.07
N VAL A 59 -1.25 -12.49 -10.99
CA VAL A 59 -1.56 -13.75 -11.69
C VAL A 59 -0.66 -14.84 -11.14
N LEU A 60 -1.26 -15.86 -10.55
CA LEU A 60 -0.54 -17.00 -10.00
C LEU A 60 -0.16 -18.01 -11.10
N PRO A 61 0.82 -18.89 -10.85
CA PRO A 61 1.25 -19.88 -11.83
C PRO A 61 0.16 -20.85 -12.29
N ASP A 62 -0.86 -21.07 -11.48
CA ASP A 62 -2.03 -21.91 -11.79
C ASP A 62 -3.12 -21.17 -12.59
N GLY A 63 -2.91 -19.89 -12.90
CA GLY A 63 -3.86 -19.04 -13.60
C GLY A 63 -4.84 -18.28 -12.69
N THR A 64 -4.80 -18.48 -11.38
CA THR A 64 -5.62 -17.73 -10.42
C THR A 64 -5.27 -16.23 -10.49
N VAL A 65 -6.28 -15.36 -10.49
CA VAL A 65 -6.12 -13.90 -10.56
C VAL A 65 -6.61 -13.26 -9.27
N LEU A 66 -5.73 -12.50 -8.62
CA LEU A 66 -6.05 -11.68 -7.45
C LEU A 66 -6.00 -10.20 -7.83
N GLU A 67 -7.12 -9.50 -7.65
CA GLU A 67 -7.29 -8.13 -8.14
C GLU A 67 -7.35 -7.08 -7.02
N GLN A 68 -7.42 -7.49 -5.75
CA GLN A 68 -7.43 -6.59 -4.61
C GLN A 68 -6.09 -6.66 -3.87
N SER A 69 -5.56 -5.51 -3.49
CA SER A 69 -4.28 -5.46 -2.80
C SER A 69 -4.29 -6.22 -1.47
N LEU A 70 -5.41 -6.24 -0.76
CA LEU A 70 -5.56 -6.98 0.50
C LEU A 70 -5.61 -8.48 0.26
N ASP A 71 -6.27 -8.94 -0.80
CA ASP A 71 -6.29 -10.37 -1.16
C ASP A 71 -4.88 -10.86 -1.52
N ILE A 72 -4.10 -10.02 -2.23
CA ILE A 72 -2.70 -10.30 -2.54
C ILE A 72 -1.86 -10.37 -1.26
N MET A 73 -2.04 -9.43 -0.34
CA MET A 73 -1.38 -9.43 0.97
C MET A 73 -1.72 -10.69 1.75
N GLN A 74 -3.01 -11.01 1.87
CA GLN A 74 -3.48 -12.20 2.56
C GLN A 74 -2.91 -13.48 1.93
N TRP A 75 -2.96 -13.60 0.61
CA TRP A 75 -2.39 -14.74 -0.10
C TRP A 75 -0.89 -14.88 0.20
N ALA A 76 -0.12 -13.79 0.13
CA ALA A 76 1.31 -13.81 0.34
C ALA A 76 1.67 -14.35 1.73
N TRP A 77 1.03 -13.86 2.79
CA TRP A 77 1.30 -14.33 4.15
C TRP A 77 0.75 -15.72 4.45
N HIS A 78 -0.30 -16.17 3.74
CA HIS A 78 -0.71 -17.58 3.81
C HIS A 78 0.32 -18.53 3.18
N GLN A 79 1.15 -18.04 2.24
CA GLN A 79 2.26 -18.86 1.73
C GLN A 79 3.42 -18.93 2.75
N HIS A 80 3.77 -17.80 3.38
CA HIS A 80 4.89 -17.74 4.30
C HIS A 80 4.79 -16.51 5.21
N ASP A 81 4.64 -16.73 6.52
CA ASP A 81 4.59 -15.66 7.54
C ASP A 81 5.41 -16.05 8.78
N PRO A 82 6.74 -16.22 8.65
CA PRO A 82 7.59 -16.70 9.74
C PRO A 82 7.67 -15.73 10.92
N ALA A 83 7.43 -14.45 10.67
CA ALA A 83 7.47 -13.41 11.69
C ALA A 83 6.09 -13.03 12.25
N GLY A 84 5.01 -13.69 11.81
CA GLY A 84 3.65 -13.47 12.31
C GLY A 84 3.05 -12.11 11.97
N TRP A 85 3.42 -11.52 10.85
CA TRP A 85 2.91 -10.22 10.41
C TRP A 85 1.40 -10.21 10.24
N TRP A 86 0.88 -11.26 9.59
CA TRP A 86 -0.55 -11.39 9.35
C TRP A 86 -1.34 -11.63 10.63
N ALA A 87 -0.84 -12.52 11.50
CA ALA A 87 -1.50 -12.84 12.76
C ALA A 87 -1.66 -11.60 13.66
N ARG A 88 -0.60 -10.77 13.79
CA ARG A 88 -0.66 -9.53 14.58
C ARG A 88 -1.61 -8.48 14.01
N ALA A 89 -1.84 -8.49 12.69
CA ALA A 89 -2.75 -7.57 12.04
C ALA A 89 -4.23 -7.90 12.26
N GLN A 90 -4.56 -9.06 12.87
CA GLN A 90 -5.95 -9.50 13.06
C GLN A 90 -6.64 -8.90 14.30
N SER A 91 -5.98 -8.02 15.05
CA SER A 91 -6.62 -7.31 16.17
C SER A 91 -7.79 -6.44 15.68
N ALA A 92 -8.81 -6.27 16.53
CA ALA A 92 -9.98 -5.43 16.21
C ALA A 92 -9.57 -3.99 15.85
N ASP A 93 -8.58 -3.43 16.57
CA ASP A 93 -8.07 -2.08 16.33
C ASP A 93 -7.42 -1.98 14.93
N ASN A 94 -6.59 -2.97 14.54
CA ASN A 94 -5.95 -2.99 13.24
C ASN A 94 -6.94 -3.17 12.08
N GLN A 95 -7.95 -4.00 12.27
CA GLN A 95 -9.01 -4.18 11.27
C GLN A 95 -9.85 -2.90 11.12
N ALA A 96 -10.15 -2.21 12.22
CA ALA A 96 -10.85 -0.92 12.19
C ALA A 96 -10.01 0.16 11.46
N LEU A 97 -8.71 0.27 11.76
CA LEU A 97 -7.81 1.19 11.05
C LEU A 97 -7.77 0.91 9.54
N LEU A 98 -7.70 -0.36 9.16
CA LEU A 98 -7.67 -0.76 7.76
C LEU A 98 -8.98 -0.40 7.04
N ALA A 99 -10.12 -0.66 7.67
CA ALA A 99 -11.42 -0.29 7.13
C ALA A 99 -11.57 1.23 6.95
N VAL A 100 -11.11 2.02 7.92
CA VAL A 100 -11.10 3.48 7.82
C VAL A 100 -10.13 3.96 6.73
N CYS A 101 -8.95 3.35 6.64
CA CYS A 101 -7.95 3.70 5.62
C CYS A 101 -8.49 3.51 4.20
N ASP A 102 -9.14 2.38 3.91
CA ASP A 102 -9.67 2.07 2.58
C ASP A 102 -11.03 2.73 2.30
N GLY A 103 -11.73 3.17 3.34
CA GLY A 103 -13.02 3.86 3.26
C GLY A 103 -12.91 5.38 3.39
N ALA A 104 -13.23 5.87 4.58
CA ALA A 104 -13.36 7.31 4.86
C ALA A 104 -12.08 8.09 4.58
N PHE A 105 -10.92 7.59 5.03
CA PHE A 105 -9.65 8.27 4.78
C PHE A 105 -9.31 8.35 3.30
N LYS A 106 -9.45 7.22 2.56
CA LYS A 106 -9.17 7.20 1.13
C LYS A 106 -10.06 8.14 0.34
N HIS A 107 -11.34 8.23 0.72
CA HIS A 107 -12.27 9.18 0.13
C HIS A 107 -11.79 10.63 0.30
N GLN A 108 -11.40 11.01 1.51
CA GLN A 108 -10.91 12.36 1.79
C GLN A 108 -9.52 12.63 1.17
N LEU A 109 -8.63 11.62 1.15
CA LEU A 109 -7.33 11.72 0.49
C LEU A 109 -7.46 12.03 -1.01
N ASP A 110 -8.41 11.40 -1.72
CA ASP A 110 -8.61 11.67 -3.14
C ASP A 110 -9.12 13.10 -3.35
N ARG A 111 -10.04 13.59 -2.54
CA ARG A 111 -10.57 14.97 -2.58
C ARG A 111 -9.51 16.01 -2.22
N TYR A 112 -8.67 15.70 -1.24
CA TYR A 112 -7.54 16.55 -0.87
C TYR A 112 -6.48 16.63 -1.97
N LYS A 113 -6.17 15.49 -2.58
CA LYS A 113 -5.11 15.39 -3.59
C LYS A 113 -5.53 15.87 -4.97
N TYR A 114 -6.78 15.63 -5.35
CA TYR A 114 -7.33 15.89 -6.67
C TYR A 114 -8.65 16.68 -6.60
N PRO A 115 -8.67 17.85 -5.95
CA PRO A 115 -9.90 18.61 -5.72
C PRO A 115 -10.63 18.94 -7.04
N GLU A 116 -9.88 19.09 -8.13
CA GLU A 116 -10.42 19.37 -9.47
C GLU A 116 -11.30 18.26 -10.05
N ARG A 117 -11.40 17.11 -9.38
CA ARG A 117 -12.26 15.97 -9.79
C ARG A 117 -13.59 15.93 -9.06
N PHE A 118 -13.82 16.87 -8.17
CA PHE A 118 -14.97 16.87 -7.25
C PHE A 118 -15.60 18.26 -7.22
N ASP A 119 -16.86 18.35 -7.67
CA ASP A 119 -17.57 19.63 -7.79
C ASP A 119 -17.94 20.25 -6.44
N ASP A 120 -17.95 19.45 -5.36
CA ASP A 120 -18.31 19.85 -4.00
C ASP A 120 -17.10 20.17 -3.10
N VAL A 121 -15.90 20.22 -3.65
CA VAL A 121 -14.69 20.61 -2.92
C VAL A 121 -14.36 22.08 -3.20
N GLU A 122 -14.92 22.99 -2.40
CA GLU A 122 -14.61 24.43 -2.50
C GLU A 122 -13.18 24.74 -2.01
N HIS A 123 -12.76 24.09 -0.92
CA HIS A 123 -11.45 24.29 -0.29
C HIS A 123 -10.78 22.97 0.06
N ARG A 124 -9.56 22.81 -0.37
CA ARG A 124 -8.71 21.64 -0.11
C ARG A 124 -8.53 21.34 1.39
N ALA A 125 -8.64 22.35 2.25
CA ALA A 125 -8.51 22.19 3.69
C ALA A 125 -9.60 21.29 4.30
N GLN A 126 -10.85 21.34 3.82
CA GLN A 126 -11.94 20.54 4.35
C GLN A 126 -11.69 19.03 4.27
N PRO A 127 -11.44 18.42 3.10
CA PRO A 127 -11.14 16.99 3.03
C PRO A 127 -9.79 16.64 3.70
N ARG A 128 -8.83 17.57 3.73
CA ARG A 128 -7.58 17.40 4.44
C ARG A 128 -7.80 17.20 5.94
N ASP A 129 -8.55 18.10 6.57
CA ASP A 129 -8.79 18.08 8.01
C ASP A 129 -9.68 16.88 8.39
N ALA A 130 -10.68 16.56 7.58
CA ALA A 130 -11.47 15.34 7.74
C ALA A 130 -10.65 14.05 7.64
N ALA A 131 -9.61 14.01 6.78
CA ALA A 131 -8.68 12.89 6.69
C ALA A 131 -7.83 12.75 7.96
N VAL A 132 -7.39 13.88 8.55
CA VAL A 132 -6.66 13.87 9.84
C VAL A 132 -7.53 13.28 10.95
N GLU A 133 -8.76 13.74 11.08
CA GLU A 133 -9.71 13.25 12.09
C GLU A 133 -10.04 11.76 11.90
N ALA A 134 -10.28 11.35 10.65
CA ALA A 134 -10.71 9.99 10.35
C ALA A 134 -9.61 8.94 10.65
N LEU A 135 -8.36 9.22 10.30
CA LEU A 135 -7.29 8.21 10.40
C LEU A 135 -6.03 8.71 11.10
N LEU A 136 -5.51 9.91 10.77
CA LEU A 136 -4.14 10.26 11.16
C LEU A 136 -3.99 10.49 12.66
N ALA A 137 -4.96 11.16 13.30
CA ALA A 137 -4.94 11.39 14.74
C ALA A 137 -5.18 10.08 15.54
N PRO A 138 -6.15 9.20 15.20
CA PRO A 138 -6.26 7.87 15.79
C PRO A 138 -5.00 7.01 15.61
N LEU A 139 -4.39 7.08 14.42
CA LEU A 139 -3.16 6.35 14.11
C LEU A 139 -1.98 6.83 14.97
N ASP A 140 -1.80 8.15 15.10
CA ASP A 140 -0.78 8.71 15.98
C ASP A 140 -0.95 8.25 17.43
N ALA A 141 -2.19 8.29 17.94
CA ALA A 141 -2.49 7.83 19.30
C ALA A 141 -2.20 6.34 19.51
N GLN A 142 -2.38 5.50 18.51
CA GLN A 142 -2.02 4.09 18.58
C GLN A 142 -0.49 3.90 18.53
N LEU A 143 0.19 4.61 17.65
CA LEU A 143 1.66 4.56 17.51
C LEU A 143 2.40 5.09 18.74
N GLN A 144 1.83 6.06 19.47
CA GLN A 144 2.40 6.53 20.75
C GLN A 144 2.51 5.42 21.79
N ARG A 145 1.66 4.39 21.74
CA ARG A 145 1.66 3.30 22.71
C ARG A 145 2.78 2.28 22.47
N HIS A 146 3.07 1.99 21.20
CA HIS A 146 3.90 0.83 20.86
C HIS A 146 4.91 1.10 19.72
N GLY A 147 4.82 2.22 19.04
CA GLY A 147 5.70 2.57 17.91
C GLY A 147 5.36 1.92 16.58
N GLN A 148 4.67 0.77 16.59
CA GLN A 148 4.20 0.05 15.40
C GLN A 148 2.75 -0.44 15.62
N LEU A 149 2.06 -0.82 14.55
CA LEU A 149 0.68 -1.32 14.62
C LEU A 149 0.60 -2.78 15.09
N GLY A 150 1.69 -3.50 15.01
CA GLY A 150 1.81 -4.85 15.56
C GLY A 150 2.28 -4.91 17.01
N GLY A 151 2.37 -3.78 17.69
CA GLY A 151 2.96 -3.64 19.01
C GLY A 151 4.38 -3.08 18.94
N GLU A 152 5.36 -3.72 19.55
CA GLU A 152 6.77 -3.32 19.44
C GLU A 152 7.40 -3.67 18.07
N THR A 153 6.74 -4.51 17.31
CA THR A 153 7.15 -4.95 15.98
C THR A 153 6.06 -4.64 14.93
N PRO A 154 6.44 -4.41 13.67
CA PRO A 154 5.45 -4.13 12.63
C PRO A 154 4.57 -5.35 12.33
N CYS A 155 3.42 -5.09 11.72
CA CYS A 155 2.49 -6.10 11.22
C CYS A 155 1.98 -5.75 9.81
N ALA A 156 1.13 -6.61 9.25
CA ALA A 156 0.57 -6.39 7.92
C ALA A 156 -0.20 -5.06 7.80
N THR A 157 -0.81 -4.56 8.90
CA THR A 157 -1.52 -3.28 8.90
C THR A 157 -0.58 -2.10 8.68
N ASP A 158 0.67 -2.14 9.20
CA ASP A 158 1.67 -1.11 8.93
C ASP A 158 1.89 -0.97 7.41
N LEU A 159 2.13 -2.09 6.72
CA LEU A 159 2.33 -2.08 5.27
C LEU A 159 1.06 -1.71 4.49
N ALA A 160 -0.10 -2.01 5.04
CA ALA A 160 -1.36 -1.69 4.40
C ALA A 160 -1.69 -0.18 4.50
N VAL A 161 -1.36 0.48 5.59
CA VAL A 161 -1.70 1.89 5.86
C VAL A 161 -0.61 2.85 5.37
N PHE A 162 0.66 2.48 5.54
CA PHE A 162 1.82 3.32 5.20
C PHE A 162 1.76 3.97 3.81
N PRO A 163 1.44 3.28 2.70
CA PRO A 163 1.45 3.88 1.37
C PRO A 163 0.44 5.03 1.22
N PHE A 164 -0.64 4.99 1.96
CA PHE A 164 -1.70 6.01 1.92
C PHE A 164 -1.35 7.22 2.77
N VAL A 165 -0.81 7.01 3.98
CA VAL A 165 -0.26 8.09 4.81
C VAL A 165 0.87 8.80 4.08
N ARG A 166 1.78 8.05 3.45
CA ARG A 166 2.83 8.59 2.58
C ARG A 166 2.25 9.47 1.46
N GLN A 167 1.18 9.00 0.82
CA GLN A 167 0.56 9.74 -0.28
C GLN A 167 -0.09 11.04 0.23
N PHE A 168 -0.72 11.00 1.40
CA PHE A 168 -1.31 12.16 2.05
C PHE A 168 -0.24 13.19 2.42
N ALA A 169 0.81 12.79 3.12
CA ALA A 169 1.90 13.65 3.55
C ALA A 169 2.62 14.34 2.39
N ALA A 170 2.68 13.69 1.22
CA ALA A 170 3.32 14.21 0.02
C ALA A 170 2.51 15.28 -0.73
N VAL A 171 1.24 15.55 -0.36
CA VAL A 171 0.43 16.62 -0.98
C VAL A 171 0.91 17.99 -0.53
N GLU A 172 1.05 18.20 0.78
CA GLU A 172 1.55 19.44 1.40
C GLU A 172 2.54 19.10 2.52
N PRO A 173 3.82 18.76 2.18
CA PRO A 173 4.78 18.23 3.15
C PRO A 173 5.06 19.19 4.33
N GLY A 174 5.13 20.49 4.08
CA GLY A 174 5.37 21.48 5.13
C GLY A 174 4.20 21.57 6.13
N TRP A 175 2.97 21.50 5.64
CA TRP A 175 1.80 21.46 6.50
C TRP A 175 1.72 20.15 7.30
N PHE A 176 1.97 19.00 6.67
CA PHE A 176 2.01 17.72 7.36
C PHE A 176 3.06 17.71 8.50
N ALA A 177 4.23 18.28 8.25
CA ALA A 177 5.28 18.39 9.26
C ALA A 177 4.92 19.32 10.43
N SER A 178 3.96 20.25 10.26
CA SER A 178 3.48 21.14 11.32
C SER A 178 2.38 20.55 12.19
N LEU A 179 1.84 19.36 11.83
CA LEU A 179 0.81 18.70 12.63
C LEU A 179 1.36 18.24 13.98
N PRO A 180 0.56 18.31 15.05
CA PRO A 180 0.94 17.79 16.37
C PRO A 180 0.77 16.25 16.44
N LEU A 181 1.37 15.53 15.48
CA LEU A 181 1.28 14.07 15.33
C LEU A 181 2.70 13.44 15.28
N PRO A 182 3.49 13.57 16.37
CA PRO A 182 4.91 13.22 16.34
C PRO A 182 5.18 11.72 16.17
N ALA A 183 4.34 10.84 16.73
CA ALA A 183 4.51 9.39 16.57
C ALA A 183 4.25 8.95 15.13
N LEU A 184 3.21 9.49 14.50
CA LEU A 184 2.90 9.27 13.10
C LEU A 184 4.03 9.75 12.18
N GLN A 185 4.57 10.93 12.44
CA GLN A 185 5.68 11.49 11.65
C GLN A 185 6.94 10.64 11.76
N ALA A 186 7.28 10.18 12.98
CA ALA A 186 8.42 9.29 13.21
C ALA A 186 8.22 7.92 12.54
N TRP A 187 7.03 7.32 12.65
CA TRP A 187 6.67 6.07 12.01
C TRP A 187 6.75 6.19 10.48
N LEU A 188 6.19 7.25 9.91
CA LEU A 188 6.28 7.50 8.46
C LEU A 188 7.73 7.66 8.00
N ALA A 189 8.55 8.42 8.73
CA ALA A 189 9.96 8.61 8.41
C ALA A 189 10.74 7.28 8.46
N GLY A 190 10.46 6.44 9.46
CA GLY A 190 11.05 5.10 9.59
C GLY A 190 10.74 4.21 8.38
N TRP A 191 9.48 4.18 7.96
CA TRP A 191 9.09 3.40 6.78
C TRP A 191 9.65 3.96 5.47
N LEU A 192 9.75 5.28 5.34
CA LEU A 192 10.37 5.91 4.15
C LEU A 192 11.85 5.57 4.00
N ALA A 193 12.56 5.39 5.14
CA ALA A 193 13.97 5.01 5.17
C ALA A 193 14.19 3.48 5.19
N HIS A 194 13.12 2.69 5.26
CA HIS A 194 13.24 1.23 5.41
C HIS A 194 13.71 0.57 4.09
N PRO A 195 14.69 -0.35 4.12
CA PRO A 195 15.21 -1.02 2.90
C PRO A 195 14.13 -1.77 2.11
N LEU A 196 13.13 -2.33 2.79
CA LEU A 196 11.96 -2.94 2.15
C LEU A 196 11.24 -1.96 1.22
N PHE A 197 11.04 -0.72 1.69
CA PHE A 197 10.36 0.31 0.90
C PHE A 197 11.23 0.75 -0.28
N GLU A 198 12.53 0.91 -0.08
CA GLU A 198 13.48 1.20 -1.16
C GLU A 198 13.40 0.12 -2.26
N THR A 199 13.46 -1.16 -1.87
CA THR A 199 13.31 -2.29 -2.79
C THR A 199 11.97 -2.26 -3.51
N ALA A 200 10.86 -2.11 -2.77
CA ALA A 200 9.51 -2.03 -3.35
C ALA A 200 9.33 -0.85 -4.31
N MET A 201 10.10 0.22 -4.15
CA MET A 201 10.07 1.44 -4.97
C MET A 201 11.12 1.46 -6.07
N ALA A 202 11.83 0.37 -6.31
CA ALA A 202 12.76 0.25 -7.43
C ALA A 202 12.07 0.68 -8.73
N LYS A 203 12.76 1.54 -9.50
CA LYS A 203 12.24 2.01 -10.79
C LYS A 203 12.44 0.92 -11.84
N LEU A 204 11.36 0.35 -12.31
CA LEU A 204 11.39 -0.61 -13.41
C LEU A 204 11.30 0.10 -14.76
N PRO A 205 11.87 -0.49 -15.82
CA PRO A 205 11.62 -0.03 -17.18
C PRO A 205 10.12 -0.15 -17.49
N SER A 206 9.53 0.92 -17.96
CA SER A 206 8.08 0.98 -18.25
C SER A 206 7.72 -0.01 -19.36
N GLY A 207 6.62 -0.75 -19.20
CA GLY A 207 6.18 -1.75 -20.17
C GLY A 207 7.05 -3.01 -20.24
N GLN A 208 7.98 -3.19 -19.31
CA GLN A 208 8.81 -4.40 -19.23
C GLN A 208 8.50 -5.18 -17.96
N THR A 209 8.74 -6.48 -18.03
CA THR A 209 8.64 -7.38 -16.88
C THR A 209 10.04 -7.61 -16.28
N VAL A 210 10.16 -7.37 -14.98
CA VAL A 210 11.41 -7.51 -14.24
C VAL A 210 11.18 -8.40 -13.03
N ARG A 211 12.14 -9.28 -12.77
CA ARG A 211 12.08 -10.18 -11.61
C ARG A 211 12.45 -9.45 -10.32
N PHE A 212 11.59 -9.58 -9.32
CA PHE A 212 11.92 -9.33 -7.94
C PHE A 212 12.33 -10.65 -7.27
N ALA A 213 13.54 -10.68 -6.73
CA ALA A 213 13.98 -11.79 -5.89
C ALA A 213 13.23 -11.75 -4.55
N ALA A 214 13.18 -12.87 -3.84
CA ALA A 214 12.76 -12.90 -2.43
C ALA A 214 13.66 -11.95 -1.61
N TRP A 215 13.04 -11.25 -0.66
CA TRP A 215 13.70 -10.23 0.17
C TRP A 215 14.24 -10.83 1.46
#